data_7393bd8b8feaa19a18847493ecf84f43
#
_entry.id   7393bd8b8feaa19a18847493ecf84f43
#
_cell.length_a   1.000
_cell.length_b   1.000
_cell.length_c   1.000
_cell.angle_alpha   90.00
_cell.angle_beta   90.00
_cell.angle_gamma   90.00
#
_symmetry.space_group_name_H-M   'P 1'
#
loop_
_entity.id
_entity.type
_entity.pdbx_description
1 polymer ?
#
loop_
_entity_poly.entity_id
_entity_poly.type
_entity_poly.pdbx_seq_one_letter_code
_entity_poly.pdbx_strand_id
1 'polypeptide(L)'
;RLIGNGNVHVDEVETGQQGLEALRACRFDLVVMDLGLPDMQGLTMLETLAREEIPLPPIIVHTVRELTVDEEMALRRYADSIILKDVRSQERLIDEVALFLHRVVGDLPEEKRQAIQHLHESDEPLKGKTVLVVEDDMRTMFAMSRLLAGHGVNPLKAENGEKALAMLDEHSDVDLVLMDMMMPVLDGYGALERIRAQDRFSQLPIIALTAKAMKEDRQKCLEAGASDYLSKPVEEDRLLSLMRVWLYR
;
A
#
# COMPACT_ATOMS: atom_id res chain seq x y z
N ARG A 1 -3.67 -12.75 15.96
CA ARG A 1 -3.60 -14.14 15.38
C ARG A 1 -3.61 -14.17 13.84
N LEU A 2 -3.53 -13.03 13.17
CA LEU A 2 -3.47 -12.93 11.71
C LEU A 2 -2.05 -13.15 11.14
N ILE A 3 -1.00 -13.01 11.96
CA ILE A 3 0.42 -12.97 11.54
C ILE A 3 1.23 -14.19 12.03
N GLY A 4 0.64 -15.15 12.72
CA GLY A 4 1.37 -16.22 13.40
C GLY A 4 1.31 -17.58 12.71
N ASN A 5 2.13 -17.83 11.69
CA ASN A 5 2.39 -19.16 11.14
C ASN A 5 3.81 -19.63 11.49
N GLY A 6 4.00 -20.11 12.72
CA GLY A 6 5.13 -20.97 13.10
C GLY A 6 6.53 -20.34 13.19
N ASN A 7 6.85 -19.31 12.40
CA ASN A 7 8.18 -18.68 12.33
C ASN A 7 8.20 -17.22 12.81
N VAL A 8 7.07 -16.63 13.16
CA VAL A 8 6.95 -15.25 13.65
C VAL A 8 6.50 -15.31 15.12
N HIS A 9 7.31 -14.72 16.00
CA HIS A 9 6.94 -14.51 17.40
C HIS A 9 6.25 -13.17 17.52
N VAL A 10 5.05 -13.13 18.11
CA VAL A 10 4.25 -11.92 18.27
C VAL A 10 4.04 -11.64 19.74
N ASP A 11 4.54 -10.50 20.20
CA ASP A 11 4.28 -9.98 21.55
C ASP A 11 3.15 -8.95 21.44
N GLU A 12 2.05 -9.19 22.13
CA GLU A 12 0.88 -8.30 22.15
C GLU A 12 0.86 -7.49 23.44
N VAL A 13 0.64 -6.18 23.32
CA VAL A 13 0.48 -5.25 24.45
C VAL A 13 -0.73 -4.35 24.21
N GLU A 14 -1.42 -3.97 25.28
CA GLU A 14 -2.69 -3.24 25.20
C GLU A 14 -2.52 -1.73 25.45
N THR A 15 -1.40 -1.30 26.03
CA THR A 15 -1.15 0.09 26.41
C THR A 15 0.16 0.62 25.85
N GLY A 16 0.25 1.94 25.68
CA GLY A 16 1.47 2.59 25.24
C GLY A 16 2.61 2.44 26.24
N GLN A 17 2.29 2.44 27.55
CA GLN A 17 3.28 2.21 28.61
C GLN A 17 3.91 0.81 28.51
N GLN A 18 3.10 -0.24 28.29
CA GLN A 18 3.58 -1.60 28.06
C GLN A 18 4.42 -1.67 26.77
N GLY A 19 4.01 -0.97 25.71
CA GLY A 19 4.77 -0.87 24.47
C GLY A 19 6.14 -0.23 24.67
N LEU A 20 6.22 0.86 25.45
CA LEU A 20 7.48 1.50 25.82
C LEU A 20 8.40 0.54 26.60
N GLU A 21 7.86 -0.18 27.58
CA GLU A 21 8.62 -1.16 28.37
C GLU A 21 9.14 -2.31 27.49
N ALA A 22 8.31 -2.84 26.58
CA ALA A 22 8.71 -3.90 25.67
C ALA A 22 9.84 -3.44 24.73
N LEU A 23 9.73 -2.25 24.12
CA LEU A 23 10.73 -1.70 23.21
C LEU A 23 12.04 -1.29 23.90
N ARG A 24 12.00 -1.00 25.19
CA ARG A 24 13.20 -0.79 26.03
C ARG A 24 13.89 -2.11 26.39
N ALA A 25 13.11 -3.16 26.61
CA ALA A 25 13.61 -4.45 27.08
C ALA A 25 14.14 -5.35 25.96
N CYS A 26 13.51 -5.32 24.78
CA CYS A 26 13.78 -6.21 23.66
C CYS A 26 13.90 -5.47 22.34
N ARG A 27 14.62 -6.08 21.38
CA ARG A 27 14.61 -5.65 19.99
C ARG A 27 13.51 -6.40 19.23
N PHE A 28 12.79 -5.66 18.41
CA PHE A 28 11.77 -6.20 17.52
C PHE A 28 12.19 -5.95 16.07
N ASP A 29 11.78 -6.83 15.17
CA ASP A 29 12.02 -6.69 13.73
C ASP A 29 10.97 -5.79 13.07
N LEU A 30 9.78 -5.68 13.68
CA LEU A 30 8.68 -4.85 13.22
C LEU A 30 7.73 -4.52 14.36
N VAL A 31 7.16 -3.32 14.35
CA VAL A 31 6.08 -2.91 15.27
C VAL A 31 4.84 -2.56 14.45
N VAL A 32 3.70 -3.11 14.85
CA VAL A 32 2.37 -2.68 14.38
C VAL A 32 1.67 -2.01 15.55
N MET A 33 1.24 -0.76 15.37
CA MET A 33 0.62 0.01 16.45
C MET A 33 -0.65 0.73 16.03
N ASP A 34 -1.60 0.82 16.95
CA ASP A 34 -2.71 1.78 16.84
C ASP A 34 -2.30 3.13 17.46
N LEU A 35 -2.83 4.22 16.94
CA LEU A 35 -2.63 5.56 17.52
C LEU A 35 -3.53 5.83 18.72
N GLY A 36 -4.70 5.19 18.75
CA GLY A 36 -5.68 5.34 19.82
C GLY A 36 -5.40 4.41 21.00
N LEU A 37 -4.24 4.53 21.62
CA LEU A 37 -3.94 3.76 22.84
C LEU A 37 -4.71 4.31 24.05
N PRO A 38 -5.10 3.47 25.02
CA PRO A 38 -5.98 3.88 26.13
C PRO A 38 -5.32 4.83 27.12
N ASP A 39 -4.00 4.83 27.20
CA ASP A 39 -3.21 5.57 28.21
C ASP A 39 -2.41 6.74 27.63
N MET A 40 -2.09 6.72 26.34
CA MET A 40 -1.37 7.81 25.66
C MET A 40 -1.66 7.84 24.16
N GLN A 41 -1.26 8.92 23.49
CA GLN A 41 -1.31 8.95 22.01
C GLN A 41 -0.10 8.19 21.42
N GLY A 42 -0.33 7.43 20.36
CA GLY A 42 0.74 6.66 19.70
C GLY A 42 1.91 7.55 19.24
N LEU A 43 1.65 8.76 18.74
CA LEU A 43 2.70 9.72 18.39
C LEU A 43 3.56 10.10 19.59
N THR A 44 2.96 10.34 20.75
CA THR A 44 3.68 10.65 21.99
C THR A 44 4.60 9.50 22.42
N MET A 45 4.15 8.25 22.22
CA MET A 45 4.97 7.06 22.47
C MET A 45 6.22 7.07 21.58
N LEU A 46 6.06 7.31 20.27
CA LEU A 46 7.17 7.34 19.31
C LEU A 46 8.15 8.48 19.61
N GLU A 47 7.66 9.68 19.93
CA GLU A 47 8.48 10.81 20.34
C GLU A 47 9.27 10.54 21.63
N THR A 48 8.70 9.77 22.55
CA THR A 48 9.37 9.39 23.79
C THR A 48 10.53 8.46 23.51
N LEU A 49 10.33 7.42 22.68
CA LEU A 49 11.38 6.49 22.27
C LEU A 49 12.51 7.21 21.51
N ALA A 50 12.15 8.13 20.61
CA ALA A 50 13.13 8.91 19.87
C ALA A 50 13.99 9.81 20.77
N ARG A 51 13.39 10.40 21.81
CA ARG A 51 14.13 11.19 22.84
C ARG A 51 15.06 10.34 23.70
N GLU A 52 14.71 9.08 23.91
CA GLU A 52 15.54 8.13 24.66
C GLU A 52 16.63 7.49 23.79
N GLU A 53 16.76 7.93 22.51
CA GLU A 53 17.72 7.39 21.54
C GLU A 53 17.62 5.86 21.36
N ILE A 54 16.44 5.29 21.58
CA ILE A 54 16.17 3.88 21.37
C ILE A 54 16.05 3.64 19.85
N PRO A 55 16.85 2.72 19.26
CA PRO A 55 16.71 2.37 17.86
C PRO A 55 15.29 1.83 17.58
N LEU A 56 14.51 2.56 16.79
CA LEU A 56 13.18 2.13 16.40
C LEU A 56 13.27 1.07 15.30
N PRO A 57 12.55 -0.05 15.42
CA PRO A 57 12.34 -0.96 14.32
C PRO A 57 11.41 -0.29 13.29
N PRO A 58 11.24 -0.88 12.08
CA PRO A 58 10.18 -0.48 11.17
C PRO A 58 8.82 -0.44 11.86
N ILE A 59 8.04 0.61 11.62
CA ILE A 59 6.76 0.85 12.31
C ILE A 59 5.64 0.96 11.29
N ILE A 60 4.62 0.12 11.43
CA ILE A 60 3.35 0.22 10.71
C ILE A 60 2.30 0.78 11.66
N VAL A 61 1.78 1.95 11.35
CA VAL A 61 0.62 2.53 12.04
C VAL A 61 -0.66 1.97 11.41
N HIS A 62 -1.52 1.33 12.21
CA HIS A 62 -2.80 0.76 11.77
C HIS A 62 -3.94 1.32 12.62
N THR A 63 -4.60 2.37 12.16
CA THR A 63 -5.55 3.16 12.96
C THR A 63 -6.89 3.38 12.28
N VAL A 64 -7.97 3.50 13.06
CA VAL A 64 -9.28 3.96 12.60
C VAL A 64 -9.38 5.48 12.57
N ARG A 65 -8.47 6.17 13.26
CA ARG A 65 -8.51 7.61 13.41
C ARG A 65 -8.03 8.29 12.14
N GLU A 66 -8.82 9.21 11.62
CA GLU A 66 -8.37 10.14 10.59
C GLU A 66 -7.29 11.07 11.16
N LEU A 67 -6.22 11.25 10.40
CA LEU A 67 -5.09 12.08 10.77
C LEU A 67 -5.20 13.46 10.14
N THR A 68 -4.82 14.49 10.88
CA THR A 68 -4.56 15.81 10.28
C THR A 68 -3.25 15.76 9.48
N VAL A 69 -3.07 16.74 8.58
CA VAL A 69 -1.83 16.85 7.78
C VAL A 69 -0.59 16.95 8.67
N ASP A 70 -0.69 17.72 9.75
CA ASP A 70 0.43 17.90 10.69
C ASP A 70 0.73 16.61 11.45
N GLU A 71 -0.28 15.86 11.87
CA GLU A 71 -0.13 14.56 12.53
C GLU A 71 0.48 13.52 11.58
N GLU A 72 0.03 13.48 10.33
CA GLU A 72 0.61 12.56 9.35
C GLU A 72 2.07 12.89 9.05
N MET A 73 2.40 14.17 8.86
CA MET A 73 3.79 14.61 8.68
C MET A 73 4.66 14.30 9.90
N ALA A 74 4.14 14.45 11.11
CA ALA A 74 4.86 14.10 12.32
C ALA A 74 5.09 12.58 12.43
N LEU A 75 4.06 11.77 12.12
CA LEU A 75 4.15 10.30 12.14
C LEU A 75 5.12 9.75 11.09
N ARG A 76 5.16 10.34 9.89
CA ARG A 76 6.09 9.91 8.82
C ARG A 76 7.57 10.08 9.16
N ARG A 77 7.90 10.75 10.25
CA ARG A 77 9.28 10.80 10.79
C ARG A 77 9.67 9.51 11.50
N TYR A 78 8.67 8.73 11.94
CA TYR A 78 8.87 7.55 12.78
C TYR A 78 8.25 6.30 12.17
N ALA A 79 7.20 6.43 11.38
CA ALA A 79 6.45 5.33 10.80
C ALA A 79 6.80 5.13 9.33
N ASP A 80 7.10 3.89 8.96
CA ASP A 80 7.40 3.47 7.59
C ASP A 80 6.13 3.34 6.75
N SER A 81 5.02 2.95 7.39
CA SER A 81 3.72 2.85 6.73
C SER A 81 2.59 3.28 7.65
N ILE A 82 1.55 3.90 7.07
CA ILE A 82 0.33 4.31 7.78
C ILE A 82 -0.86 3.72 7.03
N ILE A 83 -1.58 2.80 7.69
CA ILE A 83 -2.75 2.11 7.17
C ILE A 83 -3.98 2.55 7.96
N LEU A 84 -4.96 3.15 7.27
CA LEU A 84 -6.27 3.41 7.88
C LEU A 84 -7.09 2.13 7.90
N LYS A 85 -7.76 1.85 9.03
CA LYS A 85 -8.67 0.71 9.18
C LYS A 85 -9.92 0.95 8.33
N ASP A 86 -10.00 0.28 7.21
CA ASP A 86 -11.13 0.22 6.28
C ASP A 86 -11.52 -1.24 5.99
N VAL A 87 -12.38 -1.45 5.00
CA VAL A 87 -12.90 -2.79 4.65
C VAL A 87 -11.81 -3.79 4.29
N ARG A 88 -10.66 -3.35 3.75
CA ARG A 88 -9.52 -4.18 3.33
C ARG A 88 -8.24 -3.92 4.11
N SER A 89 -8.36 -3.25 5.25
CA SER A 89 -7.18 -2.86 6.05
C SER A 89 -6.43 -4.06 6.63
N GLN A 90 -7.10 -5.19 6.84
CA GLN A 90 -6.47 -6.40 7.35
C GLN A 90 -5.57 -7.05 6.29
N GLU A 91 -6.04 -7.16 5.06
CA GLU A 91 -5.24 -7.67 3.93
C GLU A 91 -4.04 -6.77 3.67
N ARG A 92 -4.24 -5.46 3.65
CA ARG A 92 -3.16 -4.47 3.51
C ARG A 92 -2.14 -4.57 4.63
N LEU A 93 -2.59 -4.76 5.87
CA LEU A 93 -1.69 -4.93 7.00
C LEU A 93 -0.84 -6.20 6.87
N ILE A 94 -1.44 -7.31 6.45
CA ILE A 94 -0.73 -8.58 6.25
C ILE A 94 0.35 -8.40 5.18
N ASP A 95 0.01 -7.77 4.05
CA ASP A 95 0.94 -7.53 2.94
C ASP A 95 2.09 -6.60 3.35
N GLU A 96 1.81 -5.50 4.04
CA GLU A 96 2.85 -4.59 4.53
C GLU A 96 3.76 -5.28 5.56
N VAL A 97 3.20 -6.02 6.51
CA VAL A 97 3.99 -6.79 7.48
C VAL A 97 4.88 -7.80 6.77
N ALA A 98 4.33 -8.52 5.79
CA ALA A 98 5.09 -9.48 5.00
C ALA A 98 6.23 -8.79 4.22
N LEU A 99 5.97 -7.63 3.60
CA LEU A 99 6.95 -6.84 2.87
C LEU A 99 8.10 -6.37 3.78
N PHE A 100 7.78 -5.85 4.99
CA PHE A 100 8.80 -5.41 5.94
C PHE A 100 9.61 -6.59 6.48
N LEU A 101 8.99 -7.69 6.83
CA LEU A 101 9.68 -8.91 7.24
C LEU A 101 10.58 -9.44 6.14
N HIS A 102 10.17 -9.34 4.87
CA HIS A 102 10.99 -9.74 3.72
C HIS A 102 12.24 -8.85 3.55
N ARG A 103 12.12 -7.53 3.72
CA ARG A 103 13.28 -6.60 3.71
C ARG A 103 14.27 -6.91 4.82
N VAL A 104 13.79 -7.18 6.02
CA VAL A 104 14.62 -7.60 7.17
C VAL A 104 15.29 -8.94 6.89
N VAL A 105 14.61 -9.84 6.17
CA VAL A 105 15.11 -11.17 5.79
C VAL A 105 16.27 -11.11 4.79
N GLY A 106 16.38 -10.04 4.00
CA GLY A 106 17.55 -9.85 3.10
C GLY A 106 18.90 -9.91 3.84
N ASP A 107 18.91 -9.53 5.11
CA ASP A 107 20.09 -9.52 5.99
C ASP A 107 20.22 -10.79 6.87
N LEU A 108 19.29 -11.76 6.77
CA LEU A 108 19.28 -12.98 7.58
C LEU A 108 20.01 -14.17 6.89
N PRO A 109 20.50 -15.16 7.68
CA PRO A 109 21.08 -16.39 7.16
C PRO A 109 20.10 -17.16 6.25
N GLU A 110 20.66 -17.85 5.22
CA GLU A 110 19.94 -18.54 4.14
C GLU A 110 18.77 -19.44 4.61
N GLU A 111 18.95 -20.16 5.74
CA GLU A 111 17.94 -21.08 6.29
C GLU A 111 16.67 -20.35 6.81
N LYS A 112 16.83 -19.13 7.34
CA LYS A 112 15.70 -18.29 7.77
C LYS A 112 15.06 -17.57 6.60
N ARG A 113 15.84 -17.26 5.55
CA ARG A 113 15.37 -16.63 4.32
C ARG A 113 14.36 -17.52 3.59
N GLN A 114 14.64 -18.81 3.45
CA GLN A 114 13.74 -19.77 2.78
C GLN A 114 12.39 -19.93 3.48
N ALA A 115 12.33 -19.88 4.81
CA ALA A 115 11.09 -20.00 5.56
C ALA A 115 10.13 -18.81 5.36
N ILE A 116 10.68 -17.62 5.12
CA ILE A 116 9.93 -16.37 4.91
C ILE A 116 9.62 -16.16 3.41
N GLN A 117 10.48 -16.62 2.51
CA GLN A 117 10.26 -16.63 1.07
C GLN A 117 8.97 -17.37 0.69
N HIS A 118 8.63 -18.46 1.37
CA HIS A 118 7.37 -19.18 1.16
C HIS A 118 6.09 -18.39 1.52
N LEU A 119 6.21 -17.31 2.29
CA LEU A 119 5.08 -16.40 2.58
C LEU A 119 4.82 -15.41 1.43
N HIS A 120 5.83 -15.16 0.58
CA HIS A 120 5.78 -14.21 -0.54
C HIS A 120 5.80 -14.83 -1.93
N GLU A 121 6.07 -16.13 -2.06
CA GLU A 121 6.25 -16.79 -3.37
C GLU A 121 4.97 -16.99 -4.18
N SER A 122 3.88 -16.28 -3.90
CA SER A 122 2.79 -16.33 -4.86
C SER A 122 2.56 -14.97 -5.55
N ASP A 123 3.27 -14.74 -6.66
CA ASP A 123 2.75 -13.92 -7.76
C ASP A 123 1.48 -14.56 -8.37
N GLU A 124 1.01 -15.68 -7.78
CA GLU A 124 -0.23 -16.37 -8.15
C GLU A 124 -1.42 -15.42 -8.32
N PRO A 125 -1.68 -14.44 -7.40
CA PRO A 125 -2.78 -13.49 -7.57
C PRO A 125 -2.60 -12.55 -8.76
N LEU A 126 -1.36 -12.31 -9.21
CA LEU A 126 -1.02 -11.40 -10.30
C LEU A 126 -0.96 -12.10 -11.66
N LYS A 127 -0.62 -13.40 -11.68
CA LYS A 127 -0.43 -14.16 -12.92
C LYS A 127 -1.69 -14.23 -13.77
N GLY A 128 -1.52 -13.86 -15.03
CA GLY A 128 -2.60 -13.87 -16.03
C GLY A 128 -3.62 -12.75 -15.87
N LYS A 129 -3.48 -11.88 -14.85
CA LYS A 129 -4.34 -10.72 -14.67
C LYS A 129 -4.12 -9.67 -15.73
N THR A 130 -5.19 -9.05 -16.21
CA THR A 130 -5.15 -7.96 -17.19
C THR A 130 -5.22 -6.62 -16.47
N VAL A 131 -4.17 -5.80 -16.60
CA VAL A 131 -4.06 -4.51 -15.91
C VAL A 131 -3.93 -3.39 -16.95
N LEU A 132 -4.82 -2.41 -16.89
CA LEU A 132 -4.77 -1.23 -17.73
C LEU A 132 -3.88 -0.16 -17.07
N VAL A 133 -2.77 0.17 -17.71
CA VAL A 133 -1.85 1.25 -17.31
C VAL A 133 -2.21 2.51 -18.09
N VAL A 134 -2.60 3.55 -17.38
CA VAL A 134 -2.99 4.85 -17.95
C VAL A 134 -1.97 5.90 -17.50
N GLU A 135 -1.13 6.35 -18.45
CA GLU A 135 0.02 7.22 -18.17
C GLU A 135 0.38 7.96 -19.46
N ASP A 136 0.62 9.25 -19.42
CA ASP A 136 0.97 10.05 -20.62
C ASP A 136 2.48 10.06 -20.92
N ASP A 137 3.34 9.89 -19.90
CA ASP A 137 4.79 9.70 -20.15
C ASP A 137 5.08 8.28 -20.63
N MET A 138 5.45 8.17 -21.90
CA MET A 138 5.76 6.90 -22.57
C MET A 138 6.87 6.10 -21.87
N ARG A 139 7.81 6.74 -21.22
CA ARG A 139 8.92 6.06 -20.51
C ARG A 139 8.40 5.42 -19.23
N THR A 140 7.61 6.16 -18.46
CA THR A 140 6.95 5.66 -17.24
C THR A 140 6.00 4.52 -17.58
N MET A 141 5.16 4.68 -18.61
CA MET A 141 4.26 3.63 -19.11
C MET A 141 5.03 2.37 -19.51
N PHE A 142 6.13 2.51 -20.26
CA PHE A 142 6.93 1.36 -20.70
C PHE A 142 7.61 0.66 -19.52
N ALA A 143 8.21 1.42 -18.59
CA ALA A 143 8.86 0.87 -17.41
C ALA A 143 7.85 0.09 -16.54
N MET A 144 6.70 0.68 -16.26
CA MET A 144 5.63 0.04 -15.47
C MET A 144 5.07 -1.21 -16.17
N SER A 145 4.81 -1.13 -17.48
CA SER A 145 4.31 -2.29 -18.23
C SER A 145 5.32 -3.44 -18.26
N ARG A 146 6.63 -3.13 -18.37
CA ARG A 146 7.69 -4.14 -18.34
C ARG A 146 7.80 -4.80 -16.96
N LEU A 147 7.71 -4.02 -15.90
CA LEU A 147 7.68 -4.51 -14.52
C LEU A 147 6.51 -5.48 -14.32
N LEU A 148 5.31 -5.07 -14.66
CA LEU A 148 4.09 -5.89 -14.54
C LEU A 148 4.19 -7.19 -15.33
N ALA A 149 4.67 -7.12 -16.58
CA ALA A 149 4.88 -8.32 -17.42
C ALA A 149 5.90 -9.28 -16.80
N GLY A 150 6.93 -8.77 -16.10
CA GLY A 150 7.91 -9.58 -15.36
C GLY A 150 7.29 -10.43 -14.25
N HIS A 151 6.16 -9.98 -13.69
CA HIS A 151 5.36 -10.69 -12.66
C HIS A 151 4.17 -11.47 -13.24
N GLY A 152 4.13 -11.69 -14.56
CA GLY A 152 3.10 -12.49 -15.22
C GLY A 152 1.76 -11.78 -15.43
N VAL A 153 1.72 -10.46 -15.28
CA VAL A 153 0.56 -9.61 -15.58
C VAL A 153 0.52 -9.28 -17.06
N ASN A 154 -0.69 -9.15 -17.64
CA ASN A 154 -0.93 -8.70 -19.01
C ASN A 154 -1.22 -7.19 -19.02
N PRO A 155 -0.25 -6.31 -19.32
CA PRO A 155 -0.48 -4.88 -19.29
C PRO A 155 -1.11 -4.38 -20.58
N LEU A 156 -2.27 -3.73 -20.48
CA LEU A 156 -2.86 -2.87 -21.50
C LEU A 156 -2.38 -1.43 -21.27
N LYS A 157 -2.38 -0.59 -22.30
CA LYS A 157 -1.79 0.76 -22.26
C LYS A 157 -2.73 1.80 -22.82
N ALA A 158 -2.90 2.91 -22.09
CA ALA A 158 -3.63 4.08 -22.56
C ALA A 158 -2.86 5.36 -22.18
N GLU A 159 -2.77 6.30 -23.12
CA GLU A 159 -1.97 7.53 -22.96
C GLU A 159 -2.75 8.68 -22.29
N ASN A 160 -4.04 8.52 -22.06
CA ASN A 160 -4.91 9.49 -21.39
C ASN A 160 -6.25 8.85 -21.01
N GLY A 161 -7.10 9.59 -20.29
CA GLY A 161 -8.39 9.11 -19.82
C GLY A 161 -9.37 8.73 -20.93
N GLU A 162 -9.35 9.40 -22.10
CA GLU A 162 -10.25 9.03 -23.23
C GLU A 162 -9.87 7.67 -23.82
N LYS A 163 -8.57 7.43 -24.04
CA LYS A 163 -8.08 6.13 -24.49
C LYS A 163 -8.32 5.04 -23.44
N ALA A 164 -8.23 5.38 -22.14
CA ALA A 164 -8.56 4.44 -21.08
C ALA A 164 -10.03 3.99 -21.13
N LEU A 165 -10.97 4.91 -21.33
CA LEU A 165 -12.39 4.59 -21.51
C LEU A 165 -12.61 3.69 -22.72
N ALA A 166 -12.01 4.02 -23.86
CA ALA A 166 -12.11 3.21 -25.09
C ALA A 166 -11.56 1.79 -24.87
N MET A 167 -10.40 1.66 -24.19
CA MET A 167 -9.81 0.36 -23.86
C MET A 167 -10.70 -0.46 -22.94
N LEU A 168 -11.34 0.15 -21.95
CA LEU A 168 -12.30 -0.53 -21.07
C LEU A 168 -13.57 -0.96 -21.79
N ASP A 169 -13.96 -0.26 -22.86
CA ASP A 169 -15.09 -0.66 -23.70
C ASP A 169 -14.74 -1.86 -24.59
N GLU A 170 -13.50 -1.93 -25.08
CA GLU A 170 -13.01 -3.02 -25.92
C GLU A 170 -12.62 -4.27 -25.14
N HIS A 171 -12.13 -4.10 -23.89
CA HIS A 171 -11.59 -5.16 -23.03
C HIS A 171 -12.43 -5.31 -21.76
N SER A 172 -13.35 -6.27 -21.78
CA SER A 172 -14.19 -6.58 -20.60
C SER A 172 -13.49 -7.39 -19.51
N ASP A 173 -12.28 -7.85 -19.79
CA ASP A 173 -11.44 -8.72 -18.96
C ASP A 173 -10.38 -7.93 -18.14
N VAL A 174 -10.49 -6.61 -18.07
CA VAL A 174 -9.60 -5.80 -17.23
C VAL A 174 -9.91 -6.06 -15.75
N ASP A 175 -8.90 -6.55 -15.03
CA ASP A 175 -9.00 -6.86 -13.59
C ASP A 175 -8.68 -5.66 -12.69
N LEU A 176 -7.84 -4.72 -13.16
CA LEU A 176 -7.40 -3.55 -12.39
C LEU A 176 -6.92 -2.43 -13.32
N VAL A 177 -7.07 -1.19 -12.89
CA VAL A 177 -6.55 0.00 -13.59
C VAL A 177 -5.53 0.73 -12.71
N LEU A 178 -4.37 1.07 -13.28
CA LEU A 178 -3.40 2.01 -12.73
C LEU A 178 -3.58 3.34 -13.47
N MET A 179 -4.03 4.39 -12.77
CA MET A 179 -4.46 5.65 -13.37
C MET A 179 -3.59 6.82 -12.91
N ASP A 180 -2.80 7.40 -13.81
CA ASP A 180 -2.21 8.71 -13.52
C ASP A 180 -3.30 9.77 -13.37
N MET A 181 -3.18 10.58 -12.33
CA MET A 181 -4.15 11.65 -12.06
C MET A 181 -3.89 12.91 -12.89
N MET A 182 -2.68 13.11 -13.39
CA MET A 182 -2.25 14.33 -14.08
C MET A 182 -1.89 14.04 -15.54
N MET A 183 -2.88 14.00 -16.39
CA MET A 183 -2.70 13.71 -17.83
C MET A 183 -3.39 14.78 -18.69
N PRO A 184 -2.90 15.01 -19.93
CA PRO A 184 -3.57 15.88 -20.91
C PRO A 184 -4.85 15.24 -21.47
N VAL A 185 -5.69 16.05 -22.13
CA VAL A 185 -6.94 15.70 -22.81
C VAL A 185 -8.06 15.38 -21.82
N LEU A 186 -8.02 14.24 -21.16
CA LEU A 186 -8.89 13.85 -20.05
C LEU A 186 -7.98 13.36 -18.92
N ASP A 187 -7.97 14.09 -17.81
CA ASP A 187 -7.20 13.77 -16.63
C ASP A 187 -7.77 12.56 -15.86
N GLY A 188 -7.02 12.08 -14.86
CA GLY A 188 -7.43 10.92 -14.08
C GLY A 188 -8.73 11.12 -13.32
N TYR A 189 -8.99 12.33 -12.83
CA TYR A 189 -10.23 12.63 -12.10
C TYR A 189 -11.46 12.52 -13.00
N GLY A 190 -11.42 13.19 -14.15
CA GLY A 190 -12.50 13.12 -15.13
C GLY A 190 -12.68 11.71 -15.71
N ALA A 191 -11.59 10.95 -15.87
CA ALA A 191 -11.66 9.55 -16.30
C ALA A 191 -12.35 8.68 -15.22
N LEU A 192 -11.96 8.81 -13.94
CA LEU A 192 -12.57 8.11 -12.81
C LEU A 192 -14.08 8.35 -12.73
N GLU A 193 -14.52 9.60 -12.75
CA GLU A 193 -15.93 9.94 -12.72
C GLU A 193 -16.71 9.26 -13.85
N ARG A 194 -16.19 9.28 -15.09
CA ARG A 194 -16.85 8.64 -16.24
C ARG A 194 -16.83 7.12 -16.17
N ILE A 195 -15.79 6.51 -15.62
CA ILE A 195 -15.73 5.06 -15.40
C ILE A 195 -16.76 4.68 -14.33
N ARG A 196 -16.81 5.38 -13.19
CA ARG A 196 -17.75 5.09 -12.10
C ARG A 196 -19.20 5.37 -12.43
N ALA A 197 -19.48 6.24 -13.39
CA ALA A 197 -20.82 6.46 -13.93
C ALA A 197 -21.38 5.25 -14.69
N GLN A 198 -20.54 4.25 -15.01
CA GLN A 198 -20.96 3.02 -15.69
C GLN A 198 -21.06 1.87 -14.69
N ASP A 199 -22.25 1.31 -14.47
CA ASP A 199 -22.54 0.25 -13.49
C ASP A 199 -21.59 -0.96 -13.62
N ARG A 200 -21.21 -1.34 -14.83
CA ARG A 200 -20.30 -2.46 -15.11
C ARG A 200 -18.90 -2.30 -14.50
N PHE A 201 -18.47 -1.06 -14.25
CA PHE A 201 -17.16 -0.77 -13.68
C PHE A 201 -17.23 -0.31 -12.22
N SER A 202 -18.40 -0.39 -11.58
CA SER A 202 -18.59 0.04 -10.18
C SER A 202 -17.65 -0.68 -9.21
N GLN A 203 -17.30 -1.95 -9.51
CA GLN A 203 -16.42 -2.79 -8.68
C GLN A 203 -15.00 -2.95 -9.26
N LEU A 204 -14.71 -2.35 -10.41
CA LEU A 204 -13.37 -2.43 -11.01
C LEU A 204 -12.34 -1.70 -10.11
N PRO A 205 -11.31 -2.38 -9.60
CA PRO A 205 -10.27 -1.72 -8.82
C PRO A 205 -9.52 -0.69 -9.67
N ILE A 206 -9.41 0.54 -9.16
CA ILE A 206 -8.64 1.60 -9.80
C ILE A 206 -7.69 2.21 -8.77
N ILE A 207 -6.40 2.06 -9.00
CA ILE A 207 -5.34 2.64 -8.16
C ILE A 207 -4.89 3.95 -8.80
N ALA A 208 -5.08 5.05 -8.10
CA ALA A 208 -4.65 6.36 -8.55
C ALA A 208 -3.13 6.53 -8.34
N LEU A 209 -2.42 7.00 -9.36
CA LEU A 209 -1.00 7.36 -9.30
C LEU A 209 -0.89 8.89 -9.26
N THR A 210 -0.36 9.47 -8.19
CA THR A 210 -0.33 10.92 -8.00
C THR A 210 1.08 11.44 -7.71
N ALA A 211 1.44 12.59 -8.28
CA ALA A 211 2.70 13.27 -7.96
C ALA A 211 2.70 13.91 -6.57
N LYS A 212 1.53 14.05 -5.96
CA LYS A 212 1.37 14.71 -4.65
C LYS A 212 0.97 13.68 -3.60
N ALA A 213 1.73 13.66 -2.52
CA ALA A 213 1.53 12.74 -1.38
C ALA A 213 0.71 13.41 -0.24
N MET A 214 0.01 14.52 -0.51
CA MET A 214 -0.74 15.23 0.53
C MET A 214 -2.10 14.55 0.80
N LYS A 215 -2.57 14.64 2.05
CA LYS A 215 -3.85 14.06 2.49
C LYS A 215 -5.03 14.51 1.63
N GLU A 216 -5.03 15.78 1.22
CA GLU A 216 -6.07 16.37 0.36
C GLU A 216 -6.12 15.73 -1.03
N ASP A 217 -4.97 15.36 -1.59
CA ASP A 217 -4.90 14.70 -2.90
C ASP A 217 -5.36 13.25 -2.82
N ARG A 218 -5.04 12.54 -1.71
CA ARG A 218 -5.58 11.22 -1.43
C ARG A 218 -7.10 11.25 -1.36
N GLN A 219 -7.64 12.17 -0.55
CA GLN A 219 -9.08 12.28 -0.36
C GLN A 219 -9.78 12.58 -1.68
N LYS A 220 -9.25 13.49 -2.49
CA LYS A 220 -9.77 13.80 -3.82
C LYS A 220 -9.78 12.57 -4.75
N CYS A 221 -8.72 11.75 -4.74
CA CYS A 221 -8.69 10.52 -5.54
C CYS A 221 -9.80 9.55 -5.12
N LEU A 222 -9.96 9.33 -3.81
CA LEU A 222 -10.99 8.42 -3.29
C LEU A 222 -12.42 8.97 -3.53
N GLU A 223 -12.65 10.27 -3.34
CA GLU A 223 -13.93 10.93 -3.63
C GLU A 223 -14.29 10.87 -5.12
N ALA A 224 -13.28 10.95 -6.01
CA ALA A 224 -13.47 10.75 -7.44
C ALA A 224 -13.76 9.30 -7.84
N GLY A 225 -13.66 8.35 -6.90
CA GLY A 225 -13.98 6.95 -7.11
C GLY A 225 -12.78 6.02 -7.28
N ALA A 226 -11.55 6.46 -6.97
CA ALA A 226 -10.41 5.55 -6.89
C ALA A 226 -10.61 4.54 -5.76
N SER A 227 -10.15 3.32 -5.98
CA SER A 227 -10.17 2.25 -4.97
C SER A 227 -9.03 2.42 -3.97
N ASP A 228 -7.89 2.91 -4.45
CA ASP A 228 -6.70 3.21 -3.66
C ASP A 228 -5.78 4.20 -4.39
N TYR A 229 -4.66 4.57 -3.78
CA TYR A 229 -3.71 5.50 -4.38
C TYR A 229 -2.25 5.15 -4.05
N LEU A 230 -1.33 5.56 -4.93
CA LEU A 230 0.12 5.54 -4.72
C LEU A 230 0.73 6.88 -5.13
N SER A 231 1.68 7.36 -4.33
CA SER A 231 2.48 8.54 -4.69
C SER A 231 3.60 8.17 -5.65
N LYS A 232 3.84 9.03 -6.65
CA LYS A 232 5.03 8.97 -7.50
C LYS A 232 6.25 9.54 -6.74
N PRO A 233 7.46 8.97 -6.88
CA PRO A 233 7.80 7.83 -7.72
C PRO A 233 7.22 6.51 -7.18
N VAL A 234 6.68 5.69 -8.09
CA VAL A 234 6.06 4.41 -7.74
C VAL A 234 7.14 3.39 -7.43
N GLU A 235 7.22 2.94 -6.19
CA GLU A 235 8.10 1.86 -5.77
C GLU A 235 7.50 0.51 -6.16
N GLU A 236 8.31 -0.38 -6.75
CA GLU A 236 7.90 -1.68 -7.27
C GLU A 236 7.18 -2.52 -6.22
N ASP A 237 7.82 -2.72 -5.06
CA ASP A 237 7.28 -3.54 -3.96
C ASP A 237 5.92 -3.04 -3.49
N ARG A 238 5.76 -1.72 -3.36
CA ARG A 238 4.50 -1.10 -2.95
C ARG A 238 3.39 -1.27 -3.98
N LEU A 239 3.74 -1.12 -5.25
CA LEU A 239 2.78 -1.31 -6.35
C LEU A 239 2.26 -2.75 -6.35
N LEU A 240 3.18 -3.72 -6.34
CA LEU A 240 2.83 -5.15 -6.39
C LEU A 240 2.04 -5.58 -5.15
N SER A 241 2.43 -5.11 -3.96
CA SER A 241 1.71 -5.35 -2.71
C SER A 241 0.27 -4.84 -2.82
N LEU A 242 0.07 -3.60 -3.24
CA LEU A 242 -1.26 -3.01 -3.37
C LEU A 242 -2.11 -3.71 -4.44
N MET A 243 -1.50 -4.11 -5.55
CA MET A 243 -2.19 -4.89 -6.59
C MET A 243 -2.64 -6.26 -6.08
N ARG A 244 -1.82 -6.98 -5.30
CA ARG A 244 -2.21 -8.27 -4.69
C ARG A 244 -3.45 -8.12 -3.82
N VAL A 245 -3.52 -7.07 -2.98
CA VAL A 245 -4.68 -6.79 -2.13
C VAL A 245 -5.97 -6.64 -2.94
N TRP A 246 -5.90 -5.97 -4.09
CA TRP A 246 -7.07 -5.71 -4.92
C TRP A 246 -7.42 -6.84 -5.88
N LEU A 247 -6.44 -7.67 -6.26
CA LEU A 247 -6.60 -8.80 -7.19
C LEU A 247 -6.80 -10.15 -6.48
N TYR A 248 -6.55 -10.21 -5.16
CA TYR A 248 -6.84 -11.39 -4.36
C TYR A 248 -8.36 -11.59 -4.25
N ARG A 249 -8.87 -12.62 -4.92
CA ARG A 249 -10.27 -13.06 -4.87
C ARG A 249 -10.36 -14.49 -4.42
#